data_b68ff235f600da3df921c2715226f943
#
_entry.id   b68ff235f600da3df921c2715226f943
#
_cell.length_a   1.000
_cell.length_b   1.000
_cell.length_c   1.000
_cell.angle_alpha   90.00
_cell.angle_beta   90.00
_cell.angle_gamma   90.00
#
_symmetry.space_group_name_H-M   'P 1'
#
loop_
_entity.id
_entity.type
_entity.pdbx_description
1 polymer ?
#
loop_
_entity_poly.entity_id
_entity_poly.type
_entity_poly.pdbx_seq_one_letter_code
_entity_poly.pdbx_strand_id
1 'polypeptide(L)'
;EAERPSFSVKDRQLMMTVNGETKIFSPNGQQYSYHWASLSPNGKKVSYXISSVGCFVCDIDGSNIQFIGHNILAPVWYNDNILVGCDTKDNGEVVLESVIVAYSLDGKKQVLTNGEQIAVFPQAAEGKIAYSTSEGEIYVMNIK
;
A
#
# COMPACT_ATOMS: atom_id res chain seq x y z
N GLU A 1 24.24 11.45 -9.59
CA GLU A 1 23.15 11.08 -8.69
C GLU A 1 22.28 10.01 -9.35
N ALA A 2 21.99 8.94 -8.63
CA ALA A 2 21.24 7.85 -9.21
C ALA A 2 19.81 8.27 -9.50
N GLU A 3 19.28 7.79 -10.60
CA GLU A 3 17.90 8.03 -10.95
C GLU A 3 16.99 7.25 -9.98
N ARG A 4 15.91 7.90 -9.61
CA ARG A 4 14.91 7.29 -8.75
C ARG A 4 14.20 6.17 -9.50
N PRO A 5 14.05 4.97 -8.95
CA PRO A 5 13.38 3.90 -9.67
C PRO A 5 11.88 4.14 -9.73
N SER A 6 11.25 3.54 -10.72
CA SER A 6 9.79 3.47 -10.77
C SER A 6 9.37 2.00 -10.83
N PHE A 7 8.17 1.74 -10.36
CA PHE A 7 7.64 0.38 -10.27
C PHE A 7 6.31 0.29 -10.98
N SER A 8 6.09 -0.86 -11.60
CA SER A 8 4.85 -1.12 -12.33
C SER A 8 4.56 -2.62 -12.26
N VAL A 9 3.40 -3.00 -12.75
CA VAL A 9 3.03 -4.42 -12.82
C VAL A 9 2.75 -4.74 -14.28
N LYS A 10 3.36 -5.81 -14.77
CA LYS A 10 3.14 -6.30 -16.11
C LYS A 10 3.06 -7.81 -16.07
N ASP A 11 2.00 -8.36 -16.65
CA ASP A 11 1.79 -9.81 -16.67
C ASP A 11 1.87 -10.39 -15.27
N ARG A 12 1.32 -9.67 -14.29
CA ARG A 12 1.28 -10.04 -12.89
C ARG A 12 2.63 -10.04 -12.19
N GLN A 13 3.69 -9.57 -12.87
CA GLN A 13 5.02 -9.48 -12.26
C GLN A 13 5.31 -8.05 -11.86
N LEU A 14 6.03 -7.89 -10.76
CA LEU A 14 6.48 -6.56 -10.33
C LEU A 14 7.72 -6.20 -11.15
N MET A 15 7.67 -5.04 -11.78
CA MET A 15 8.74 -4.56 -12.66
C MET A 15 9.37 -3.32 -12.06
N MET A 16 10.67 -3.17 -12.25
CA MET A 16 11.39 -1.98 -11.84
C MET A 16 12.07 -1.35 -13.04
N THR A 17 11.95 -0.04 -13.18
CA THR A 17 12.58 0.72 -14.23
C THR A 17 13.57 1.70 -13.62
N VAL A 18 14.82 1.65 -14.06
CA VAL A 18 15.86 2.57 -13.62
C VAL A 18 16.64 2.96 -14.87
N ASN A 19 16.83 4.26 -15.07
CA ASN A 19 17.61 4.77 -16.21
C ASN A 19 17.10 4.22 -17.55
N GLY A 20 15.77 4.12 -17.67
CA GLY A 20 15.15 3.65 -18.89
C GLY A 20 15.18 2.17 -19.13
N GLU A 21 15.73 1.40 -18.21
CA GLU A 21 15.82 -0.05 -18.34
C GLU A 21 14.85 -0.71 -17.39
N THR A 22 13.98 -1.58 -17.91
CA THR A 22 12.94 -2.26 -17.12
C THR A 22 13.29 -3.72 -16.99
N LYS A 23 13.17 -4.25 -15.77
CA LYS A 23 13.40 -5.67 -15.56
C LYS A 23 12.49 -6.18 -14.46
N ILE A 24 12.34 -7.52 -14.40
CA ILE A 24 11.51 -8.17 -13.39
C ILE A 24 12.17 -7.96 -12.03
N PHE A 25 11.36 -7.48 -11.08
CA PHE A 25 11.81 -7.28 -9.72
C PHE A 25 11.29 -8.40 -8.80
N SER A 26 10.00 -8.63 -8.78
CA SER A 26 9.28 -9.74 -8.13
C SER A 26 10.05 -10.35 -6.95
N PRO A 27 10.20 -9.64 -5.83
CA PRO A 27 11.12 -10.07 -4.77
C PRO A 27 10.72 -11.36 -4.07
N ASN A 28 9.44 -11.71 -4.04
CA ASN A 28 8.99 -12.95 -3.41
C ASN A 28 8.96 -14.12 -4.39
N GLY A 29 9.32 -13.90 -5.66
CA GLY A 29 9.33 -14.93 -6.66
C GLY A 29 8.32 -14.68 -7.75
N GLN A 30 8.55 -15.30 -8.91
CA GLN A 30 7.71 -15.03 -10.06
C GLN A 30 6.45 -15.88 -10.09
N GLN A 31 6.27 -16.79 -9.14
CA GLN A 31 5.07 -17.61 -9.06
C GLN A 31 3.87 -16.83 -8.49
N TYR A 32 4.11 -15.65 -7.92
CA TYR A 32 3.05 -14.86 -7.31
C TYR A 32 2.52 -13.82 -8.27
N SER A 33 1.31 -13.34 -7.97
CA SER A 33 0.66 -12.28 -8.74
C SER A 33 0.74 -10.99 -7.95
N TYR A 34 1.47 -10.01 -8.48
CA TYR A 34 1.77 -8.75 -7.79
C TYR A 34 0.81 -7.65 -8.25
N HIS A 35 0.54 -6.72 -7.34
CA HIS A 35 -0.24 -5.52 -7.68
C HIS A 35 0.03 -4.41 -6.66
N TRP A 36 -0.44 -3.21 -6.98
CA TRP A 36 -0.40 -2.03 -6.11
C TRP A 36 1.01 -1.66 -5.66
N ALA A 37 1.95 -1.61 -6.57
CA ALA A 37 3.32 -1.21 -6.24
C ALA A 37 3.40 0.28 -5.96
N SER A 38 4.15 0.66 -4.92
CA SER A 38 4.27 2.06 -4.54
C SER A 38 5.63 2.32 -3.90
N LEU A 39 6.35 3.31 -4.41
CA LEU A 39 7.67 3.68 -3.90
C LEU A 39 7.52 4.63 -2.72
N SER A 40 8.31 4.40 -1.67
CA SER A 40 8.29 5.28 -0.50
C SER A 40 8.77 6.68 -0.88
N PRO A 41 8.40 7.71 -0.08
CA PRO A 41 8.79 9.08 -0.45
C PRO A 41 10.29 9.28 -0.59
N ASN A 42 11.10 8.62 0.25
CA ASN A 42 12.55 8.77 0.14
C ASN A 42 13.17 7.89 -0.94
N GLY A 43 12.37 7.07 -1.64
CA GLY A 43 12.87 6.25 -2.73
C GLY A 43 13.64 5.01 -2.32
N LYS A 44 13.61 4.63 -1.05
CA LYS A 44 14.44 3.52 -0.57
C LYS A 44 13.67 2.22 -0.38
N LYS A 45 12.34 2.26 -0.33
CA LYS A 45 11.52 1.06 -0.13
C LYS A 45 10.36 1.05 -1.12
N VAL A 46 9.82 -0.15 -1.36
CA VAL A 46 8.65 -0.30 -2.21
C VAL A 46 7.65 -1.19 -1.49
N SER A 47 6.38 -0.82 -1.54
CA SER A 47 5.28 -1.65 -1.05
C SER A 47 4.58 -2.30 -2.22
N TYR A 48 4.05 -3.47 -1.98
CA TYR A 48 3.35 -4.22 -3.03
C TYR A 48 2.44 -5.26 -2.38
N UNK A 49 1.43 -5.82 -2.98
CA UNK A 49 0.65 -6.60 -2.58
C UNK A 49 0.83 -7.74 -3.30
N ILE A 50 0.58 -8.84 -2.87
CA ILE A 50 0.52 -10.15 -3.58
C ILE A 50 -0.87 -10.72 -3.42
N SER A 51 -1.48 -11.11 -4.54
CA SER A 51 -2.86 -11.65 -4.55
C SER A 51 -2.97 -12.85 -3.62
N SER A 52 -4.01 -12.85 -2.79
CA SER A 52 -4.35 -13.93 -1.86
C SER A 52 -3.34 -14.08 -0.71
N VAL A 53 -2.37 -13.20 -0.62
CA VAL A 53 -1.39 -13.26 0.47
C VAL A 53 -1.41 -11.99 1.31
N GLY A 54 -1.22 -10.83 0.69
CA GLY A 54 -1.26 -9.59 1.44
C GLY A 54 -0.24 -8.59 0.97
N CYS A 55 0.04 -7.63 1.86
CA CYS A 55 0.90 -6.49 1.58
C CYS A 55 2.30 -6.72 2.15
N PHE A 56 3.30 -6.36 1.38
CA PHE A 56 4.71 -6.48 1.74
C PHE A 56 5.43 -5.16 1.49
N VAL A 57 6.56 -5.00 2.15
CA VAL A 57 7.51 -3.92 1.90
C VAL A 57 8.89 -4.53 1.80
N CYS A 58 9.71 -4.03 0.88
CA CYS A 58 11.11 -4.42 0.83
C CYS A 58 11.95 -3.24 0.39
N ASP A 59 13.26 -3.40 0.51
CA ASP A 59 14.19 -2.39 -0.02
C ASP A 59 14.18 -2.46 -1.54
N ILE A 60 14.62 -1.37 -2.19
CA ILE A 60 14.54 -1.31 -3.65
C ILE A 60 15.54 -2.24 -4.34
N ASP A 61 16.44 -2.88 -3.59
CA ASP A 61 17.28 -3.94 -4.16
C ASP A 61 16.65 -5.33 -3.97
N GLY A 62 15.42 -5.40 -3.44
CA GLY A 62 14.73 -6.67 -3.23
C GLY A 62 15.03 -7.35 -1.92
N SER A 63 15.85 -6.76 -1.06
CA SER A 63 16.22 -7.36 0.21
C SER A 63 15.30 -6.87 1.33
N ASN A 64 15.42 -7.51 2.49
CA ASN A 64 14.71 -7.12 3.71
C ASN A 64 13.19 -7.11 3.49
N ILE A 65 12.67 -8.21 2.96
CA ILE A 65 11.25 -8.35 2.70
C ILE A 65 10.50 -8.46 4.02
N GLN A 66 9.46 -7.66 4.16
CA GLN A 66 8.68 -7.58 5.39
C GLN A 66 7.20 -7.72 5.07
N PHE A 67 6.52 -8.61 5.77
CA PHE A 67 5.07 -8.77 5.62
C PHE A 67 4.36 -7.73 6.49
N ILE A 68 3.41 -7.01 5.91
CA ILE A 68 2.71 -5.93 6.61
C ILE A 68 1.33 -6.36 7.09
N GLY A 69 0.57 -7.06 6.26
CA GLY A 69 -0.75 -7.53 6.68
C GLY A 69 -1.53 -8.16 5.55
N HIS A 70 -2.57 -8.92 5.94
CA HIS A 70 -3.36 -9.67 4.96
C HIS A 70 -4.37 -8.81 4.22
N ASN A 71 -5.08 -7.94 4.92
CA ASN A 71 -6.24 -7.25 4.37
C ASN A 71 -5.98 -5.75 4.26
N ILE A 72 -4.93 -5.39 3.55
CA ILE A 72 -4.62 -3.99 3.31
C ILE A 72 -4.93 -3.70 1.84
N LEU A 73 -5.94 -2.88 1.59
CA LEU A 73 -6.32 -2.52 0.25
C LEU A 73 -5.87 -1.11 -0.07
N ALA A 74 -5.36 -0.93 -1.29
CA ALA A 74 -4.98 0.37 -1.82
C ALA A 74 -4.05 1.15 -0.89
N PRO A 75 -2.96 0.53 -0.41
CA PRO A 75 -2.08 1.24 0.51
C PRO A 75 -1.33 2.37 -0.18
N VAL A 76 -1.11 3.44 0.59
CA VAL A 76 -0.29 4.58 0.16
C VAL A 76 0.70 4.90 1.29
N TRP A 77 1.83 5.50 0.93
CA TRP A 77 2.80 5.90 1.93
C TRP A 77 2.39 7.22 2.56
N TYR A 78 2.24 7.23 3.89
CA TYR A 78 2.04 8.47 4.64
C TYR A 78 3.38 9.19 4.84
N ASN A 79 4.42 8.43 5.16
CA ASN A 79 5.80 8.90 5.21
C ASN A 79 6.69 7.68 4.96
N ASP A 80 7.97 7.79 5.23
CA ASP A 80 8.90 6.70 4.92
C ASP A 80 8.74 5.48 5.84
N ASN A 81 7.95 5.60 6.91
CA ASN A 81 7.82 4.55 7.90
C ASN A 81 6.39 4.07 8.12
N ILE A 82 5.42 4.68 7.46
CA ILE A 82 4.00 4.39 7.71
C ILE A 82 3.26 4.28 6.39
N LEU A 83 2.53 3.17 6.22
CA LEU A 83 1.58 2.97 5.14
C LEU A 83 0.18 3.18 5.67
N VAL A 84 -0.71 3.71 4.83
CA VAL A 84 -2.12 3.85 5.15
C VAL A 84 -2.92 3.11 4.09
N GLY A 85 -3.83 2.26 4.52
CA GLY A 85 -4.69 1.54 3.61
C GLY A 85 -6.05 1.36 4.22
N CYS A 86 -6.89 0.58 3.58
CA CYS A 86 -8.18 0.26 4.18
C CYS A 86 -8.31 -1.23 4.43
N ASP A 87 -8.99 -1.56 5.51
CA ASP A 87 -9.30 -2.92 5.90
C ASP A 87 -10.78 -3.10 5.70
N THR A 88 -11.14 -3.94 4.75
CA THR A 88 -12.50 -4.06 4.25
C THR A 88 -13.05 -5.44 4.55
N LYS A 89 -14.29 -5.51 4.97
CA LYS A 89 -15.01 -6.78 5.15
C LYS A 89 -16.21 -6.79 4.24
N ASP A 90 -16.46 -7.93 3.60
CA ASP A 90 -17.60 -8.07 2.70
C ASP A 90 -18.21 -9.44 2.84
N ASN A 91 -19.38 -9.61 2.21
CA ASN A 91 -20.07 -10.90 2.20
C ASN A 91 -20.06 -11.55 0.82
N GLY A 92 -19.15 -11.10 -0.05
CA GLY A 92 -19.08 -11.60 -1.40
C GLY A 92 -19.88 -10.80 -2.40
N GLU A 93 -20.75 -9.92 -1.95
CA GLU A 93 -21.58 -9.10 -2.82
C GLU A 93 -21.43 -7.62 -2.54
N VAL A 94 -21.44 -7.24 -1.26
CA VAL A 94 -21.30 -5.84 -0.88
C VAL A 94 -20.29 -5.72 0.25
N VAL A 95 -19.68 -4.54 0.36
CA VAL A 95 -18.80 -4.24 1.47
C VAL A 95 -19.66 -3.93 2.70
N LEU A 96 -19.39 -4.65 3.79
CA LEU A 96 -20.12 -4.47 5.04
C LEU A 96 -19.45 -3.49 5.95
N GLU A 97 -18.13 -3.42 5.92
CA GLU A 97 -17.36 -2.55 6.80
C GLU A 97 -16.05 -2.22 6.13
N SER A 98 -15.57 -1.00 6.29
CA SER A 98 -14.25 -0.63 5.84
C SER A 98 -13.73 0.49 6.71
N VAL A 99 -12.52 0.33 7.24
CA VAL A 99 -11.87 1.34 8.07
C VAL A 99 -10.53 1.70 7.47
N ILE A 100 -10.09 2.92 7.75
CA ILE A 100 -8.77 3.37 7.35
C ILE A 100 -7.80 2.99 8.46
N VAL A 101 -6.67 2.40 8.11
CA VAL A 101 -5.71 1.87 9.06
C VAL A 101 -4.31 2.34 8.69
N ALA A 102 -3.54 2.73 9.69
CA ALA A 102 -2.12 3.03 9.53
C ALA A 102 -1.30 1.83 10.00
N TYR A 103 -0.30 1.47 9.21
CA TYR A 103 0.59 0.35 9.50
C TYR A 103 2.02 0.88 9.51
N SER A 104 2.68 0.80 10.66
CA SER A 104 4.07 1.21 10.72
C SER A 104 4.99 0.04 10.38
N LEU A 105 6.16 0.36 9.87
CA LEU A 105 7.10 -0.68 9.47
C LEU A 105 7.69 -1.41 10.67
N ASP A 106 7.53 -0.88 11.88
CA ASP A 106 7.98 -1.59 13.08
C ASP A 106 6.90 -2.51 13.66
N GLY A 107 5.80 -2.71 12.92
CA GLY A 107 4.82 -3.72 13.27
C GLY A 107 3.59 -3.23 14.00
N LYS A 108 3.41 -1.94 14.13
CA LYS A 108 2.24 -1.39 14.83
C LYS A 108 1.11 -1.10 13.85
N LYS A 109 -0.11 -1.27 14.33
CA LYS A 109 -1.31 -1.05 13.54
C LYS A 109 -2.21 -0.10 14.32
N GLN A 110 -2.74 0.92 13.64
CA GLN A 110 -3.64 1.87 14.26
C GLN A 110 -4.85 2.07 13.36
N VAL A 111 -6.05 1.76 13.89
CA VAL A 111 -7.29 1.98 13.16
C VAL A 111 -7.66 3.44 13.32
N LEU A 112 -7.88 4.13 12.21
CA LEU A 112 -8.04 5.58 12.20
C LEU A 112 -9.50 6.03 12.12
N THR A 113 -10.40 5.19 11.62
CA THR A 113 -11.82 5.51 11.57
C THR A 113 -12.59 4.49 12.38
N ASN A 114 -13.84 4.84 12.77
CA ASN A 114 -14.55 4.02 13.74
C ASN A 114 -15.46 2.95 13.12
N GLY A 115 -15.50 2.88 11.79
CA GLY A 115 -16.31 1.84 11.15
C GLY A 115 -17.77 2.17 10.96
N GLU A 116 -18.23 3.34 11.39
CA GLU A 116 -19.61 3.74 11.20
C GLU A 116 -19.94 4.03 9.74
N GLN A 117 -18.93 4.41 8.97
CA GLN A 117 -19.05 4.61 7.55
C GLN A 117 -18.08 3.70 6.83
N ILE A 118 -18.40 3.36 5.58
CA ILE A 118 -17.49 2.56 4.78
C ILE A 118 -16.45 3.50 4.18
N ALA A 119 -15.25 3.50 4.75
CA ALA A 119 -14.17 4.42 4.42
C ALA A 119 -13.18 3.71 3.49
N VAL A 120 -12.88 4.31 2.36
CA VAL A 120 -12.08 3.67 1.32
C VAL A 120 -11.15 4.68 0.66
N PHE A 121 -10.18 4.14 -0.09
CA PHE A 121 -9.30 4.87 -0.99
C PHE A 121 -8.55 6.00 -0.30
N PRO A 122 -7.77 5.69 0.73
CA PRO A 122 -7.00 6.75 1.38
C PRO A 122 -5.94 7.30 0.44
N GLN A 123 -5.69 8.60 0.57
CA GLN A 123 -4.60 9.30 -0.09
C GLN A 123 -3.84 10.05 0.98
N ALA A 124 -2.54 10.17 0.81
CA ALA A 124 -1.71 10.83 1.81
C ALA A 124 -0.84 11.89 1.15
N ALA A 125 -0.82 13.07 1.73
CA ALA A 125 0.02 14.16 1.25
C ALA A 125 0.16 15.21 2.34
N GLU A 126 1.38 15.72 2.50
CA GLU A 126 1.65 16.85 3.38
C GLU A 126 1.18 16.62 4.81
N GLY A 127 1.37 15.40 5.30
CA GLY A 127 1.03 15.08 6.68
C GLY A 127 -0.44 14.84 6.93
N LYS A 128 -1.24 14.72 5.90
CA LYS A 128 -2.67 14.52 6.02
C LYS A 128 -3.10 13.28 5.26
N ILE A 129 -4.22 12.71 5.67
CA ILE A 129 -4.84 11.58 5.00
C ILE A 129 -6.23 12.02 4.56
N ALA A 130 -6.55 11.83 3.30
CA ALA A 130 -7.90 12.04 2.77
C ALA A 130 -8.48 10.69 2.40
N TYR A 131 -9.76 10.50 2.66
CA TYR A 131 -10.44 9.28 2.26
C TYR A 131 -11.88 9.59 1.88
N SER A 132 -12.48 8.70 1.12
CA SER A 132 -13.87 8.85 0.73
C SER A 132 -14.71 7.78 1.41
N THR A 133 -16.03 7.99 1.42
CA THR A 133 -16.97 7.03 1.98
C THR A 133 -17.90 6.54 0.89
N SER A 134 -18.60 5.45 1.18
CA SER A 134 -19.57 4.90 0.25
C SER A 134 -20.72 5.86 -0.03
N GLU A 135 -20.91 6.87 0.82
CA GLU A 135 -21.95 7.87 0.61
C GLU A 135 -21.46 9.07 -0.17
N GLY A 136 -20.23 9.02 -0.68
CA GLY A 136 -19.71 10.08 -1.52
C GLY A 136 -19.09 11.24 -0.79
N GLU A 137 -18.89 11.13 0.51
CA GLU A 137 -18.25 12.18 1.29
C GLU A 137 -16.74 12.00 1.29
N ILE A 138 -16.03 13.12 1.47
CA ILE A 138 -14.57 13.12 1.56
C ILE A 138 -14.17 13.74 2.89
N TYR A 139 -13.29 13.04 3.61
CA TYR A 139 -12.80 13.49 4.90
C TYR A 139 -11.29 13.62 4.87
N VAL A 140 -10.76 14.50 5.70
CA VAL A 140 -9.33 14.72 5.84
C VAL A 140 -8.96 14.60 7.32
N MET A 141 -7.85 13.93 7.61
CA MET A 141 -7.41 13.76 8.98
C MET A 141 -5.90 13.75 9.06
N ASN A 142 -5.37 13.90 10.28
CA ASN A 142 -3.96 13.71 10.59
C ASN A 142 -3.80 12.46 11.44
N ILE A 143 -2.64 11.81 11.33
CA ILE A 143 -2.28 10.75 12.27
C ILE A 143 -1.69 11.41 13.51
N LYS A 144 -2.15 11.00 14.65
CA LYS A 144 -1.63 11.50 15.91
C LYS A 144 -0.61 10.55 16.52
#